data_2702f432b446940dc079d3dfeae307bd
#
_entry.id   2702f432b446940dc079d3dfeae307bd
#
_cell.length_a   1.000
_cell.length_b   1.000
_cell.length_c   1.000
_cell.angle_alpha   90.00
_cell.angle_beta   90.00
_cell.angle_gamma   90.00
#
_symmetry.space_group_name_H-M   'P 1'
#
loop_
_entity.id
_entity.type
_entity.pdbx_description
1 polymer ?
#
loop_
_entity_poly.entity_id
_entity_poly.type
_entity_poly.pdbx_seq_one_letter_code
_entity_poly.pdbx_strand_id
1 'polypeptide(L)'
;MPNTVYVDTSLLLAAFSNEPNQPIALAVLQSPQWDQVCVSDWTLAEFACALHAKVLRGETSKGVAHTIDQTIKRLLEDGALQRLPVIREDYNAVRRVTPEIRCLVRGADALHLAVADRSGMTHFASLDKTQRLAAQQWLQEVSCVPELNK
;
A
#
# COMPACT_ATOMS: atom_id res chain seq x y z
N MET A 1 3.75 20.36 8.57
CA MET A 1 3.18 19.00 8.60
C MET A 1 4.15 18.04 7.94
N PRO A 2 4.46 16.91 8.53
CA PRO A 2 5.30 15.91 7.88
C PRO A 2 4.60 15.33 6.64
N ASN A 3 5.39 15.02 5.63
CA ASN A 3 4.92 14.29 4.45
C ASN A 3 4.98 12.79 4.72
N THR A 4 3.84 12.17 4.82
CA THR A 4 3.71 10.74 5.07
C THR A 4 3.00 10.07 3.90
N VAL A 5 3.46 8.88 3.51
CA VAL A 5 2.83 8.11 2.44
C VAL A 5 2.39 6.75 2.95
N TYR A 6 1.13 6.41 2.69
CA TYR A 6 0.62 5.06 2.88
C TYR A 6 0.84 4.26 1.61
N VAL A 7 1.43 3.10 1.72
CA VAL A 7 1.74 2.22 0.58
C VAL A 7 0.81 1.02 0.60
N ASP A 8 0.02 0.85 -0.46
CA ASP A 8 -0.81 -0.33 -0.60
C ASP A 8 0.00 -1.52 -1.14
N THR A 9 -0.63 -2.68 -1.17
CA THR A 9 0.02 -3.93 -1.55
C THR A 9 0.51 -3.93 -2.98
N SER A 10 -0.23 -3.33 -3.93
CA SER A 10 0.15 -3.33 -5.33
C SER A 10 1.49 -2.64 -5.58
N LEU A 11 1.70 -1.50 -4.93
CA LEU A 11 2.93 -0.73 -5.07
C LEU A 11 4.09 -1.40 -4.35
N LEU A 12 3.87 -1.93 -3.15
CA LEU A 12 4.90 -2.62 -2.39
C LEU A 12 5.37 -3.88 -3.14
N LEU A 13 4.43 -4.65 -3.69
CA LEU A 13 4.74 -5.86 -4.45
C LEU A 13 5.55 -5.53 -5.71
N ALA A 14 5.17 -4.50 -6.45
CA ALA A 14 5.90 -4.07 -7.64
C ALA A 14 7.32 -3.60 -7.31
N ALA A 15 7.51 -2.93 -6.18
CA ALA A 15 8.81 -2.42 -5.77
C ALA A 15 9.82 -3.54 -5.44
N PHE A 16 9.35 -4.62 -4.81
CA PHE A 16 10.20 -5.68 -4.28
C PHE A 16 10.19 -6.96 -5.10
N SER A 17 9.37 -7.06 -6.13
CA SER A 17 9.34 -8.19 -7.03
C SER A 17 9.62 -7.76 -8.48
N ASN A 18 9.93 -8.74 -9.34
CA ASN A 18 10.25 -8.47 -10.74
C ASN A 18 8.97 -8.21 -11.54
N GLU A 19 8.52 -6.96 -11.53
CA GLU A 19 7.34 -6.52 -12.28
C GLU A 19 7.67 -5.36 -13.23
N PRO A 20 6.90 -5.17 -14.33
CA PRO A 20 7.14 -4.09 -15.29
C PRO A 20 7.13 -2.69 -14.65
N ASN A 21 6.33 -2.49 -13.61
CA ASN A 21 6.17 -1.22 -12.91
C ASN A 21 7.18 -1.00 -11.77
N GLN A 22 8.16 -1.89 -11.61
CA GLN A 22 9.14 -1.77 -10.53
C GLN A 22 9.88 -0.43 -10.51
N PRO A 23 10.34 0.14 -11.64
CA PRO A 23 11.00 1.45 -11.61
C PRO A 23 10.10 2.56 -11.07
N ILE A 24 8.82 2.57 -11.43
CA ILE A 24 7.84 3.55 -10.95
C ILE A 24 7.61 3.37 -9.44
N ALA A 25 7.42 2.14 -8.98
CA ALA A 25 7.21 1.83 -7.58
C ALA A 25 8.41 2.22 -6.71
N LEU A 26 9.62 1.89 -7.16
CA LEU A 26 10.85 2.28 -6.47
C LEU A 26 11.03 3.79 -6.41
N ALA A 27 10.70 4.51 -7.48
CA ALA A 27 10.77 5.97 -7.51
C ALA A 27 9.84 6.59 -6.45
N VAL A 28 8.65 6.03 -6.26
CA VAL A 28 7.73 6.47 -5.21
C VAL A 28 8.32 6.21 -3.82
N LEU A 29 8.78 4.99 -3.55
CA LEU A 29 9.29 4.62 -2.22
C LEU A 29 10.58 5.36 -1.85
N GLN A 30 11.44 5.62 -2.80
CA GLN A 30 12.75 6.25 -2.60
C GLN A 30 12.71 7.78 -2.71
N SER A 31 11.54 8.36 -2.93
CA SER A 31 11.41 9.81 -3.03
C SER A 31 11.86 10.48 -1.73
N PRO A 32 12.75 11.51 -1.82
CA PRO A 32 13.26 12.20 -0.63
C PRO A 32 12.22 13.08 0.04
N GLN A 33 11.04 13.24 -0.56
CA GLN A 33 9.99 14.05 0.03
C GLN A 33 9.33 13.42 1.27
N TRP A 34 9.46 12.11 1.46
CA TRP A 34 8.77 11.42 2.56
C TRP A 34 9.53 11.55 3.88
N ASP A 35 8.85 12.03 4.90
CA ASP A 35 9.31 11.94 6.29
C ASP A 35 9.07 10.53 6.84
N GLN A 36 7.98 9.88 6.40
CA GLN A 36 7.65 8.50 6.76
C GLN A 36 7.00 7.77 5.59
N VAL A 37 7.44 6.54 5.36
CA VAL A 37 6.80 5.59 4.45
C VAL A 37 6.10 4.53 5.31
N CYS A 38 4.79 4.43 5.19
CA CYS A 38 3.95 3.62 6.07
C CYS A 38 3.29 2.48 5.32
N VAL A 39 3.28 1.32 5.93
CA VAL A 39 2.50 0.14 5.52
C VAL A 39 1.63 -0.28 6.70
N SER A 40 0.50 -0.91 6.43
CA SER A 40 -0.32 -1.47 7.51
C SER A 40 -0.05 -2.95 7.71
N ASP A 41 -0.54 -3.49 8.82
CA ASP A 41 -0.59 -4.94 9.03
C ASP A 41 -1.32 -5.63 7.88
N TRP A 42 -2.33 -4.98 7.32
CA TRP A 42 -3.08 -5.49 6.17
C TRP A 42 -2.22 -5.52 4.90
N THR A 43 -1.45 -4.47 4.62
CA THR A 43 -0.48 -4.45 3.50
C THR A 43 0.48 -5.64 3.62
N LEU A 44 1.02 -5.86 4.80
CA LEU A 44 1.99 -6.95 5.02
C LEU A 44 1.37 -8.33 4.84
N ALA A 45 0.14 -8.53 5.31
CA ALA A 45 -0.58 -9.80 5.13
C ALA A 45 -0.89 -10.07 3.66
N GLU A 46 -1.40 -9.11 2.94
CA GLU A 46 -1.67 -9.25 1.51
C GLU A 46 -0.37 -9.46 0.70
N PHE A 47 0.68 -8.74 1.06
CA PHE A 47 1.99 -8.88 0.42
C PHE A 47 2.53 -10.30 0.55
N ALA A 48 2.46 -10.89 1.74
CA ALA A 48 2.89 -12.27 1.97
C ALA A 48 2.10 -13.25 1.10
N CYS A 49 0.78 -13.08 1.01
CA CYS A 49 -0.07 -13.95 0.19
C CYS A 49 0.21 -13.77 -1.32
N ALA A 50 0.40 -12.54 -1.77
CA ALA A 50 0.71 -12.26 -3.17
C ALA A 50 2.07 -12.81 -3.58
N LEU A 51 3.06 -12.71 -2.70
CA LEU A 51 4.39 -13.26 -2.93
C LEU A 51 4.35 -14.80 -2.99
N HIS A 52 3.59 -15.42 -2.11
CA HIS A 52 3.35 -16.87 -2.14
C HIS A 52 2.68 -17.31 -3.46
N ALA A 53 1.69 -16.55 -3.92
CA ALA A 53 1.03 -16.83 -5.20
C ALA A 53 2.02 -16.78 -6.37
N LYS A 54 2.96 -15.82 -6.39
CA LYS A 54 4.02 -15.74 -7.39
C LYS A 54 4.91 -16.99 -7.39
N VAL A 55 5.25 -17.51 -6.22
CA VAL A 55 6.02 -18.75 -6.09
C VAL A 55 5.24 -19.92 -6.70
N LEU A 56 3.97 -20.06 -6.37
CA LEU A 56 3.14 -21.14 -6.90
C LEU A 56 2.95 -21.08 -8.41
N ARG A 57 2.93 -19.88 -9.00
CA ARG A 57 2.84 -19.69 -10.45
C ARG A 57 4.19 -19.83 -11.16
N GLY A 58 5.28 -20.05 -10.44
CA GLY A 58 6.61 -20.15 -11.01
C GLY A 58 7.21 -18.82 -11.46
N GLU A 59 6.64 -17.69 -11.04
CA GLU A 59 7.13 -16.35 -11.40
C GLU A 59 8.34 -15.95 -10.56
N THR A 60 8.54 -16.55 -9.42
CA THR A 60 9.70 -16.38 -8.55
C THR A 60 9.99 -17.67 -7.79
N SER A 61 11.18 -17.78 -7.23
CA SER A 61 11.57 -18.93 -6.43
C SER A 61 11.25 -18.72 -4.95
N LYS A 62 11.13 -19.81 -4.20
CA LYS A 62 10.97 -19.79 -2.75
C LYS A 62 12.11 -19.06 -2.04
N GLY A 63 13.35 -19.24 -2.54
CA GLY A 63 14.55 -18.56 -2.00
C GLY A 63 14.51 -17.05 -2.22
N VAL A 64 14.11 -16.61 -3.41
CA VAL A 64 13.94 -15.17 -3.71
C VAL A 64 12.84 -14.57 -2.85
N ALA A 65 11.70 -15.27 -2.72
CA ALA A 65 10.59 -14.81 -1.87
C ALA A 65 11.04 -14.65 -0.41
N HIS A 66 11.82 -15.60 0.11
CA HIS A 66 12.37 -15.51 1.45
C HIS A 66 13.29 -14.29 1.62
N THR A 67 14.16 -14.02 0.64
CA THR A 67 15.04 -12.85 0.66
C THR A 67 14.25 -11.55 0.67
N ILE A 68 13.17 -11.46 -0.12
CA ILE A 68 12.27 -10.31 -0.13
C ILE A 68 11.64 -10.11 1.25
N ASP A 69 11.11 -11.17 1.84
CA ASP A 69 10.50 -11.11 3.17
C ASP A 69 11.49 -10.62 4.24
N GLN A 70 12.73 -11.13 4.20
CA GLN A 70 13.78 -10.67 5.12
C GLN A 70 14.14 -9.20 4.90
N THR A 71 14.12 -8.73 3.66
CA THR A 71 14.35 -7.32 3.33
C THR A 71 13.26 -6.42 3.93
N ILE A 72 11.99 -6.79 3.75
CA ILE A 72 10.86 -6.06 4.36
C ILE A 72 11.00 -6.01 5.88
N LYS A 73 11.31 -7.14 6.50
CA LYS A 73 11.50 -7.24 7.94
C LYS A 73 12.60 -6.28 8.43
N ARG A 74 13.71 -6.22 7.72
CA ARG A 74 14.83 -5.31 8.04
C ARG A 74 14.43 -3.85 7.92
N LEU A 75 13.68 -3.49 6.86
CA LEU A 75 13.20 -2.13 6.67
C LEU A 75 12.23 -1.68 7.79
N LEU A 76 11.42 -2.61 8.29
CA LEU A 76 10.56 -2.35 9.44
C LEU A 76 11.37 -2.18 10.74
N GLU A 77 12.39 -3.01 10.93
CA GLU A 77 13.25 -2.95 12.13
C GLU A 77 14.07 -1.67 12.20
N ASP A 78 14.57 -1.18 11.06
CA ASP A 78 15.39 0.04 11.03
C ASP A 78 14.59 1.34 10.86
N GLY A 79 13.27 1.23 10.72
CA GLY A 79 12.37 2.37 10.62
C GLY A 79 12.22 2.98 9.23
N ALA A 80 12.83 2.40 8.19
CA ALA A 80 12.63 2.83 6.81
C ALA A 80 11.18 2.63 6.36
N LEU A 81 10.51 1.60 6.88
CA LEU A 81 9.07 1.40 6.78
C LEU A 81 8.45 1.49 8.17
N GLN A 82 7.40 2.28 8.31
CA GLN A 82 6.61 2.38 9.52
C GLN A 82 5.42 1.43 9.43
N ARG A 83 5.19 0.66 10.49
CA ARG A 83 4.07 -0.29 10.55
C ARG A 83 2.89 0.33 11.27
N LEU A 84 1.72 0.36 10.60
CA LEU A 84 0.46 0.85 11.15
C LEU A 84 -0.43 -0.33 11.53
N PRO A 85 -1.02 -0.34 12.73
CA PRO A 85 -1.97 -1.39 13.10
C PRO A 85 -3.29 -1.24 12.34
N VAL A 86 -3.98 -2.36 12.14
CA VAL A 86 -5.39 -2.38 11.73
C VAL A 86 -6.21 -2.58 12.98
N ILE A 87 -7.20 -1.73 13.21
CA ILE A 87 -8.04 -1.78 14.41
C ILE A 87 -9.52 -1.94 14.03
N ARG A 88 -10.36 -2.22 15.00
CA ARG A 88 -11.80 -2.45 14.76
C ARG A 88 -12.46 -1.26 14.08
N GLU A 89 -12.08 -0.03 14.43
CA GLU A 89 -12.62 1.20 13.86
C GLU A 89 -12.37 1.30 12.36
N ASP A 90 -11.32 0.69 11.84
CA ASP A 90 -11.05 0.64 10.39
C ASP A 90 -12.13 -0.17 9.67
N TYR A 91 -12.53 -1.31 10.23
CA TYR A 91 -13.62 -2.12 9.69
C TYR A 91 -14.96 -1.39 9.77
N ASN A 92 -15.21 -0.68 10.87
CA ASN A 92 -16.40 0.15 11.01
C ASN A 92 -16.43 1.27 9.97
N ALA A 93 -15.28 1.89 9.68
CA ALA A 93 -15.15 2.91 8.66
C ALA A 93 -15.45 2.36 7.26
N VAL A 94 -15.00 1.15 6.96
CA VAL A 94 -15.32 0.48 5.68
C VAL A 94 -16.84 0.38 5.49
N ARG A 95 -17.56 -0.04 6.51
CA ARG A 95 -19.02 -0.17 6.45
C ARG A 95 -19.74 1.17 6.30
N ARG A 96 -19.22 2.20 6.94
CA ARG A 96 -19.83 3.54 6.96
C ARG A 96 -19.55 4.33 5.68
N VAL A 97 -18.33 4.29 5.17
CA VAL A 97 -17.88 5.16 4.08
C VAL A 97 -18.09 4.54 2.70
N THR A 98 -17.94 3.24 2.56
CA THR A 98 -18.06 2.55 1.26
C THR A 98 -19.36 2.90 0.51
N PRO A 99 -20.54 2.98 1.15
CA PRO A 99 -21.77 3.37 0.44
C PRO A 99 -21.73 4.75 -0.21
N GLU A 100 -20.85 5.64 0.25
CA GLU A 100 -20.71 6.99 -0.30
C GLU A 100 -19.71 7.06 -1.47
N ILE A 101 -18.98 5.98 -1.73
CA ILE A 101 -17.99 5.92 -2.80
C ILE A 101 -18.66 5.55 -4.13
N ARG A 102 -18.38 6.32 -5.18
CA ARG A 102 -19.07 6.21 -6.48
C ARG A 102 -18.31 5.34 -7.50
N CYS A 103 -17.40 4.51 -7.04
CA CYS A 103 -16.72 3.51 -7.88
C CYS A 103 -16.65 2.20 -7.12
N LEU A 104 -16.28 1.13 -7.83
CA LEU A 104 -16.14 -0.18 -7.20
C LEU A 104 -14.99 -0.15 -6.19
N VAL A 105 -15.29 -0.54 -4.94
CA VAL A 105 -14.30 -0.73 -3.87
C VAL A 105 -14.51 -2.11 -3.28
N ARG A 106 -13.48 -2.94 -3.31
CA ARG A 106 -13.50 -4.23 -2.64
C ARG A 106 -13.14 -4.05 -1.17
N GLY A 107 -13.62 -4.98 -0.31
CA GLY A 107 -13.35 -4.90 1.12
C GLY A 107 -11.87 -4.77 1.48
N ALA A 108 -11.02 -5.52 0.78
CA ALA A 108 -9.57 -5.46 0.95
C ALA A 108 -9.01 -4.05 0.64
N ASP A 109 -9.46 -3.44 -0.46
CA ASP A 109 -9.02 -2.11 -0.88
C ASP A 109 -9.57 -1.02 0.04
N ALA A 110 -10.82 -1.15 0.45
CA ALA A 110 -11.45 -0.23 1.39
C ALA A 110 -10.73 -0.20 2.74
N LEU A 111 -10.21 -1.33 3.19
CA LEU A 111 -9.48 -1.41 4.45
C LEU A 111 -8.18 -0.60 4.41
N HIS A 112 -7.44 -0.61 3.29
CA HIS A 112 -6.28 0.27 3.11
C HIS A 112 -6.66 1.74 3.28
N LEU A 113 -7.77 2.16 2.65
CA LEU A 113 -8.24 3.55 2.70
C LEU A 113 -8.65 3.94 4.13
N ALA A 114 -9.32 3.06 4.84
CA ALA A 114 -9.73 3.32 6.22
C ALA A 114 -8.52 3.51 7.15
N VAL A 115 -7.49 2.67 7.01
CA VAL A 115 -6.27 2.79 7.82
C VAL A 115 -5.52 4.09 7.49
N ALA A 116 -5.39 4.41 6.20
CA ALA A 116 -4.72 5.63 5.75
C ALA A 116 -5.42 6.89 6.30
N ASP A 117 -6.75 6.90 6.24
CA ASP A 117 -7.57 8.02 6.73
C ASP A 117 -7.41 8.21 8.25
N ARG A 118 -7.60 7.14 9.02
CA ARG A 118 -7.45 7.19 10.48
C ARG A 118 -6.05 7.60 10.91
N SER A 119 -5.04 7.18 10.16
CA SER A 119 -3.62 7.43 10.48
C SER A 119 -3.14 8.82 10.03
N GLY A 120 -3.98 9.62 9.37
CA GLY A 120 -3.65 10.99 8.98
C GLY A 120 -2.58 11.08 7.91
N MET A 121 -2.53 10.14 6.97
CA MET A 121 -1.56 10.16 5.88
C MET A 121 -1.78 11.35 4.95
N THR A 122 -0.70 11.96 4.47
CA THR A 122 -0.77 13.06 3.50
C THR A 122 -0.81 12.55 2.06
N HIS A 123 -0.31 11.34 1.81
CA HIS A 123 -0.26 10.73 0.48
C HIS A 123 -0.67 9.25 0.56
N PHE A 124 -1.26 8.78 -0.53
CA PHE A 124 -1.67 7.39 -0.71
C PHE A 124 -1.03 6.84 -1.98
N ALA A 125 -0.26 5.78 -1.87
CA ALA A 125 0.50 5.20 -2.98
C ALA A 125 -0.09 3.87 -3.43
N SER A 126 -0.52 3.81 -4.67
CA SER A 126 -1.07 2.61 -5.31
C SER A 126 -0.80 2.62 -6.81
N LEU A 127 -0.51 1.46 -7.38
CA LEU A 127 -0.46 1.27 -8.83
C LEU A 127 -1.82 0.88 -9.43
N ASP A 128 -2.79 0.53 -8.59
CA ASP A 128 -4.14 0.18 -9.01
C ASP A 128 -4.95 1.44 -9.29
N LYS A 129 -5.34 1.63 -10.55
CA LYS A 129 -6.12 2.78 -10.99
C LYS A 129 -7.46 2.90 -10.25
N THR A 130 -8.15 1.78 -10.05
CA THR A 130 -9.43 1.75 -9.33
C THR A 130 -9.24 2.16 -7.88
N GLN A 131 -8.17 1.69 -7.25
CA GLN A 131 -7.83 2.06 -5.87
C GLN A 131 -7.51 3.56 -5.74
N ARG A 132 -6.80 4.15 -6.71
CA ARG A 132 -6.54 5.59 -6.71
C ARG A 132 -7.81 6.41 -6.87
N LEU A 133 -8.75 5.96 -7.72
CA LEU A 133 -10.07 6.61 -7.87
C LEU A 133 -10.86 6.58 -6.57
N ALA A 134 -10.88 5.44 -5.90
CA ALA A 134 -11.53 5.30 -4.60
C ALA A 134 -10.86 6.19 -3.54
N ALA A 135 -9.52 6.22 -3.53
CA ALA A 135 -8.75 7.04 -2.61
C ALA A 135 -9.06 8.54 -2.77
N GLN A 136 -9.21 9.03 -3.99
CA GLN A 136 -9.57 10.43 -4.25
C GLN A 136 -10.94 10.81 -3.66
N GLN A 137 -11.87 9.87 -3.61
CA GLN A 137 -13.20 10.11 -3.04
C GLN A 137 -13.22 9.96 -1.52
N TRP A 138 -12.47 9.00 -1.00
CA TRP A 138 -12.42 8.70 0.44
C TRP A 138 -11.52 9.66 1.21
N LEU A 139 -10.35 9.95 0.66
CA LEU A 139 -9.27 10.71 1.29
C LEU A 139 -9.20 12.11 0.66
N GLN A 140 -10.14 13.00 1.02
CA GLN A 140 -10.36 14.28 0.32
C GLN A 140 -9.15 15.22 0.32
N GLU A 141 -8.30 15.16 1.36
CA GLU A 141 -7.13 16.02 1.51
C GLU A 141 -5.80 15.30 1.26
N VAL A 142 -5.87 14.10 0.65
CA VAL A 142 -4.71 13.23 0.43
C VAL A 142 -4.37 13.19 -1.06
N SER A 143 -3.10 13.35 -1.38
CA SER A 143 -2.60 13.23 -2.75
C SER A 143 -2.30 11.77 -3.09
N CYS A 144 -2.74 11.31 -4.26
CA CYS A 144 -2.44 9.96 -4.74
C CYS A 144 -1.16 9.95 -5.54
N VAL A 145 -0.32 8.95 -5.33
CA VAL A 145 0.93 8.75 -6.05
C VAL A 145 1.04 7.30 -6.56
N PRO A 146 1.69 7.03 -7.68
CA PRO A 146 2.10 8.03 -8.66
C PRO A 146 0.91 8.80 -9.24
N GLU A 147 1.15 10.00 -9.76
CA GLU A 147 0.07 10.78 -10.34
C GLU A 147 -0.56 10.02 -11.52
N LEU A 148 -1.89 10.10 -11.61
CA LEU A 148 -2.60 9.56 -12.76
C LEU A 148 -2.23 10.37 -14.00
N ASN A 149 -1.60 9.75 -14.98
CA ASN A 149 -1.44 10.34 -16.28
C ASN A 149 -2.85 10.66 -16.84
N LYS A 150 -3.04 11.91 -17.18
CA LYS A 150 -4.28 12.42 -17.78
C LYS A 150 -4.52 11.79 -19.15
#